data_3db33c8f2194d3ed21065a66124ca062
#
_entry.id   3db33c8f2194d3ed21065a66124ca062
#
_cell.length_a   1.000
_cell.length_b   1.000
_cell.length_c   1.000
_cell.angle_alpha   90.00
_cell.angle_beta   90.00
_cell.angle_gamma   90.00
#
_symmetry.space_group_name_H-M   'P 1'
#
loop_
_entity.id
_entity.type
_entity.pdbx_description
1 polymer ?
#
loop_
_entity_poly.entity_id
_entity_poly.type
_entity_poly.pdbx_seq_one_letter_code
_entity_poly.pdbx_strand_id
1 'polypeptide(L)'
;MTRAVKLMATLALAGLCVIVLAGPVSAAEKEEAAKNVRYGGDIRIREERFDDLPIKADPPGVTRGGENDYFRFRTRLWSELDPMQNVTLRVRAVNEFRAWDKPDASPALQRSNYDFPDEVVFDALSFEVKNLLNDKLDLKVGRQDMIYGTGKVILEGTPKDGSRTIYFNAAKAVFRASDKTTVDLFGIHNRSLDELAINSADRDLTGFTSANDDMTEQGVGLYLQNKSNESLPLEAYLIYKREGAWNQAARKDEAGAYIAPTLGWQELDSGRGVVKNSELNLGTAGLRLMPVFTENLKGNLEVAYQMGERGDSDVQGHMLDASLIQALPLLGEMKPTVNYGVYYLSGDDPASKDDTGWNPLWARYPQYSELYVYCWDAEAAGRWSNLTMPNVGLSLKPMPWLKTSAMVAYLRANEKDGPGGGAERGWLGVIKGEFEIKQKLFCQRDKLSAHLWLEVLEPGNYYKVEDTAYFARWELMYQF
;
A
#
# COMPACT_ATOMS: atom_id res chain seq x y z
N MET A 1 -22.36 -18.65 -23.70
CA MET A 1 -21.05 -17.98 -23.91
C MET A 1 -20.32 -18.01 -22.58
N THR A 2 -19.26 -18.78 -22.43
CA THR A 2 -18.54 -19.00 -21.17
C THR A 2 -17.91 -17.70 -20.66
N ARG A 3 -17.82 -17.51 -19.33
CA ARG A 3 -17.21 -16.32 -18.68
C ARG A 3 -15.81 -15.99 -19.23
N ALA A 4 -15.02 -17.01 -19.59
CA ALA A 4 -13.71 -16.85 -20.23
C ALA A 4 -13.74 -16.11 -21.57
N VAL A 5 -14.79 -16.28 -22.39
CA VAL A 5 -14.97 -15.58 -23.66
C VAL A 5 -15.31 -14.10 -23.45
N LYS A 6 -16.07 -13.78 -22.39
CA LYS A 6 -16.34 -12.38 -22.01
C LYS A 6 -15.05 -11.69 -21.54
N LEU A 7 -14.22 -12.36 -20.75
CA LEU A 7 -12.93 -11.83 -20.26
C LEU A 7 -11.97 -11.54 -21.43
N MET A 8 -11.86 -12.48 -22.38
CA MET A 8 -11.05 -12.26 -23.59
C MET A 8 -11.60 -11.13 -24.45
N ALA A 9 -12.91 -10.98 -24.55
CA ALA A 9 -13.55 -9.89 -25.29
C ALA A 9 -13.30 -8.52 -24.61
N THR A 10 -13.29 -8.45 -23.27
CA THR A 10 -13.00 -7.21 -22.53
C THR A 10 -11.55 -6.80 -22.65
N LEU A 11 -10.62 -7.77 -22.60
CA LEU A 11 -9.19 -7.52 -22.83
C LEU A 11 -8.92 -7.12 -24.28
N ALA A 12 -9.63 -7.68 -25.24
CA ALA A 12 -9.58 -7.29 -26.65
C ALA A 12 -10.15 -5.88 -26.87
N LEU A 13 -11.22 -5.48 -26.15
CA LEU A 13 -11.78 -4.14 -26.23
C LEU A 13 -10.84 -3.07 -25.64
N ALA A 14 -10.17 -3.36 -24.55
CA ALA A 14 -9.16 -2.45 -23.96
C ALA A 14 -7.96 -2.28 -24.92
N GLY A 15 -7.54 -3.34 -25.61
CA GLY A 15 -6.55 -3.28 -26.70
C GLY A 15 -7.06 -2.53 -27.92
N LEU A 16 -8.35 -2.67 -28.27
CA LEU A 16 -8.95 -2.00 -29.42
C LEU A 16 -9.16 -0.49 -29.21
N CYS A 17 -9.42 -0.04 -28.00
CA CYS A 17 -9.52 1.41 -27.68
C CYS A 17 -8.21 2.17 -27.97
N VAL A 18 -7.06 1.51 -27.86
CA VAL A 18 -5.77 2.10 -28.25
C VAL A 18 -5.62 2.18 -29.79
N ILE A 19 -6.28 1.30 -30.52
CA ILE A 19 -6.17 1.21 -32.00
C ILE A 19 -7.21 2.10 -32.71
N VAL A 20 -8.37 2.35 -32.12
CA VAL A 20 -9.50 3.08 -32.75
C VAL A 20 -9.28 4.62 -32.75
N LEU A 21 -8.31 5.15 -32.00
CA LEU A 21 -7.93 6.56 -32.10
C LEU A 21 -7.04 6.88 -33.33
N ALA A 22 -6.63 5.87 -34.10
CA ALA A 22 -5.92 6.05 -35.37
C ALA A 22 -6.89 6.01 -36.54
N GLY A 23 -7.54 7.13 -36.86
CA GLY A 23 -8.19 7.33 -38.13
C GLY A 23 -7.20 7.17 -39.32
N PRO A 24 -7.65 7.24 -40.57
CA PRO A 24 -6.75 7.08 -41.76
C PRO A 24 -5.79 8.28 -41.85
N VAL A 25 -4.63 8.12 -41.25
CA VAL A 25 -3.52 9.08 -41.23
C VAL A 25 -2.52 8.66 -42.32
N SER A 26 -1.89 9.62 -42.98
CA SER A 26 -0.88 9.36 -44.00
C SER A 26 0.31 8.55 -43.46
N ALA A 27 1.10 7.88 -44.32
CA ALA A 27 2.21 7.04 -43.82
C ALA A 27 3.27 7.84 -43.03
N ALA A 28 3.53 9.09 -43.38
CA ALA A 28 4.46 9.98 -42.70
C ALA A 28 3.90 10.43 -41.34
N GLU A 29 2.61 10.76 -41.28
CA GLU A 29 1.91 11.10 -40.01
C GLU A 29 1.79 9.87 -39.10
N LYS A 30 1.66 8.65 -39.66
CA LYS A 30 1.69 7.40 -38.89
C LYS A 30 3.05 7.15 -38.24
N GLU A 31 4.14 7.47 -38.90
CA GLU A 31 5.48 7.31 -38.37
C GLU A 31 5.79 8.34 -37.29
N GLU A 32 5.29 9.56 -37.42
CA GLU A 32 5.41 10.61 -36.42
C GLU A 32 4.49 10.35 -35.23
N ALA A 33 3.24 9.93 -35.46
CA ALA A 33 2.30 9.52 -34.40
C ALA A 33 2.78 8.28 -33.61
N ALA A 34 3.45 7.33 -34.26
CA ALA A 34 4.03 6.15 -33.60
C ALA A 34 5.19 6.50 -32.68
N LYS A 35 5.90 7.60 -32.89
CA LYS A 35 6.97 8.09 -32.02
C LYS A 35 6.42 8.70 -30.70
N ASN A 36 5.18 9.13 -30.72
CA ASN A 36 4.54 9.82 -29.60
C ASN A 36 3.72 8.88 -28.69
N VAL A 37 3.67 7.58 -28.97
CA VAL A 37 2.95 6.59 -28.18
C VAL A 37 3.93 5.61 -27.53
N ARG A 38 3.87 5.50 -26.22
CA ARG A 38 4.57 4.47 -25.46
C ARG A 38 3.53 3.56 -24.80
N TYR A 39 3.81 2.27 -24.75
CA TYR A 39 2.94 1.30 -24.14
C TYR A 39 3.75 0.16 -23.51
N GLY A 40 3.12 -0.56 -22.63
CA GLY A 40 3.68 -1.73 -21.99
C GLY A 40 2.68 -2.37 -21.05
N GLY A 41 3.14 -3.35 -20.31
CA GLY A 41 2.28 -4.06 -19.36
C GLY A 41 3.06 -5.00 -18.47
N ASP A 42 2.32 -5.67 -17.60
CA ASP A 42 2.81 -6.80 -16.84
C ASP A 42 1.73 -7.86 -16.66
N ILE A 43 2.20 -9.10 -16.55
CA ILE A 43 1.41 -10.27 -16.17
C ILE A 43 2.10 -10.87 -14.96
N ARG A 44 1.33 -11.08 -13.90
CA ARG A 44 1.82 -11.60 -12.63
C ARG A 44 0.97 -12.76 -12.16
N ILE A 45 1.64 -13.80 -11.68
CA ILE A 45 1.05 -14.92 -10.97
C ILE A 45 1.78 -15.02 -9.64
N ARG A 46 1.03 -15.12 -8.54
CA ARG A 46 1.57 -15.35 -7.21
C ARG A 46 0.65 -16.26 -6.41
N GLU A 47 1.23 -16.98 -5.49
CA GLU A 47 0.53 -17.71 -4.45
C GLU A 47 0.88 -17.08 -3.10
N GLU A 48 -0.10 -16.91 -2.24
CA GLU A 48 0.05 -16.39 -0.90
C GLU A 48 -0.62 -17.37 0.07
N ARG A 49 0.18 -17.85 1.00
CA ARG A 49 -0.27 -18.77 2.05
C ARG A 49 0.01 -18.16 3.41
N PHE A 50 -1.00 -18.17 4.26
CA PHE A 50 -0.95 -17.80 5.66
C PHE A 50 -1.43 -18.99 6.49
N ASP A 51 -0.69 -19.32 7.54
CA ASP A 51 -1.06 -20.35 8.51
C ASP A 51 -1.06 -19.73 9.92
N ASP A 52 -2.00 -20.14 10.75
CA ASP A 52 -2.11 -19.79 12.18
C ASP A 52 -2.09 -18.28 12.46
N LEU A 53 -2.82 -17.50 11.64
CA LEU A 53 -2.95 -16.07 11.89
C LEU A 53 -3.64 -15.81 13.24
N PRO A 54 -2.97 -15.16 14.21
CA PRO A 54 -3.49 -15.02 15.59
C PRO A 54 -4.62 -14.00 15.75
N ILE A 55 -5.18 -13.50 14.66
CA ILE A 55 -6.02 -12.30 14.64
C ILE A 55 -7.51 -12.60 14.70
N LYS A 56 -7.99 -13.71 14.22
CA LYS A 56 -9.42 -13.91 14.06
C LYS A 56 -9.88 -15.13 14.83
N ALA A 57 -10.57 -14.85 15.95
CA ALA A 57 -11.50 -15.86 16.45
C ALA A 57 -12.44 -16.25 15.30
N ASP A 58 -12.55 -17.53 15.05
CA ASP A 58 -13.48 -18.06 14.05
C ASP A 58 -14.91 -17.66 14.42
N PRO A 59 -15.77 -17.32 13.46
CA PRO A 59 -17.19 -17.16 13.71
C PRO A 59 -17.78 -18.45 14.32
N PRO A 60 -18.82 -18.37 15.17
CA PRO A 60 -19.44 -19.55 15.74
C PRO A 60 -19.82 -20.58 14.68
N GLY A 61 -19.34 -21.81 14.83
CA GLY A 61 -19.61 -22.93 13.89
C GLY A 61 -18.75 -22.96 12.64
N VAL A 62 -17.73 -22.13 12.55
CA VAL A 62 -16.80 -22.09 11.40
C VAL A 62 -15.36 -22.18 11.93
N THR A 63 -14.64 -23.22 11.56
CA THR A 63 -13.22 -23.35 11.86
C THR A 63 -12.42 -22.89 10.64
N ARG A 64 -11.79 -21.72 10.72
CA ARG A 64 -10.88 -21.22 9.68
C ARG A 64 -9.43 -21.65 9.94
N GLY A 65 -9.10 -21.96 11.18
CA GLY A 65 -7.75 -22.33 11.61
C GLY A 65 -6.69 -21.25 11.37
N GLY A 66 -7.09 -19.99 11.13
CA GLY A 66 -6.16 -18.95 10.75
C GLY A 66 -5.53 -19.10 9.36
N GLU A 67 -5.98 -20.09 8.56
CA GLU A 67 -5.42 -20.38 7.24
C GLU A 67 -6.03 -19.51 6.14
N ASN A 68 -5.18 -18.96 5.28
CA ASN A 68 -5.56 -18.38 3.99
C ASN A 68 -4.58 -18.87 2.93
N ASP A 69 -5.08 -19.46 1.85
CA ASP A 69 -4.28 -19.92 0.73
C ASP A 69 -4.98 -19.53 -0.57
N TYR A 70 -4.32 -18.76 -1.42
CA TYR A 70 -4.90 -18.29 -2.66
C TYR A 70 -3.85 -17.89 -3.70
N PHE A 71 -4.20 -18.11 -4.94
CA PHE A 71 -3.48 -17.53 -6.07
C PHE A 71 -4.00 -16.12 -6.38
N ARG A 72 -3.09 -15.21 -6.74
CA ARG A 72 -3.41 -13.88 -7.25
C ARG A 72 -2.88 -13.74 -8.66
N PHE A 73 -3.76 -13.38 -9.56
CA PHE A 73 -3.45 -13.13 -10.97
C PHE A 73 -3.63 -11.64 -11.25
N ARG A 74 -2.64 -11.02 -11.86
CA ARG A 74 -2.74 -9.63 -12.27
C ARG A 74 -2.30 -9.47 -13.71
N THR A 75 -3.08 -8.71 -14.47
CA THR A 75 -2.71 -8.20 -15.80
C THR A 75 -2.86 -6.68 -15.77
N ARG A 76 -1.79 -5.97 -16.13
CA ARG A 76 -1.81 -4.51 -16.32
C ARG A 76 -1.39 -4.18 -17.73
N LEU A 77 -2.11 -3.23 -18.34
CA LEU A 77 -1.77 -2.64 -19.63
C LEU A 77 -1.79 -1.13 -19.48
N TRP A 78 -0.76 -0.47 -19.98
CA TRP A 78 -0.68 0.97 -19.93
C TRP A 78 -0.27 1.56 -21.28
N SER A 79 -0.71 2.78 -21.53
CA SER A 79 -0.28 3.59 -22.66
C SER A 79 -0.05 5.03 -22.22
N GLU A 80 0.93 5.67 -22.83
CA GLU A 80 1.23 7.09 -22.75
C GLU A 80 1.24 7.67 -24.13
N LEU A 81 0.51 8.78 -24.31
CA LEU A 81 0.46 9.56 -25.55
C LEU A 81 1.02 10.94 -25.26
N ASP A 82 1.98 11.38 -26.06
CA ASP A 82 2.52 12.74 -26.04
C ASP A 82 1.93 13.53 -27.24
N PRO A 83 0.74 14.16 -27.09
CA PRO A 83 0.07 14.84 -28.21
C PRO A 83 0.83 16.08 -28.68
N MET A 84 1.62 16.67 -27.81
CA MET A 84 2.50 17.80 -28.07
C MET A 84 3.68 17.82 -27.11
N GLN A 85 4.67 18.66 -27.39
CA GLN A 85 5.83 18.80 -26.50
C GLN A 85 5.42 19.12 -25.06
N ASN A 86 6.04 18.44 -24.09
CA ASN A 86 5.82 18.61 -22.67
C ASN A 86 4.42 18.21 -22.16
N VAL A 87 3.59 17.57 -22.97
CA VAL A 87 2.25 17.11 -22.58
C VAL A 87 2.17 15.60 -22.72
N THR A 88 1.78 14.91 -21.65
CA THR A 88 1.58 13.46 -21.62
C THR A 88 0.19 13.12 -21.11
N LEU A 89 -0.52 12.28 -21.85
CA LEU A 89 -1.72 11.59 -21.40
C LEU A 89 -1.33 10.16 -21.03
N ARG A 90 -1.75 9.69 -19.86
CA ARG A 90 -1.49 8.32 -19.40
C ARG A 90 -2.77 7.61 -19.05
N VAL A 91 -2.89 6.36 -19.49
CA VAL A 91 -3.93 5.42 -19.07
C VAL A 91 -3.28 4.10 -18.66
N ARG A 92 -3.78 3.49 -17.58
CA ARG A 92 -3.40 2.13 -17.17
C ARG A 92 -4.64 1.39 -16.69
N ALA A 93 -4.89 0.22 -17.27
CA ALA A 93 -5.96 -0.68 -16.90
C ALA A 93 -5.39 -1.90 -16.17
N VAL A 94 -6.07 -2.33 -15.13
CA VAL A 94 -5.68 -3.45 -14.27
C VAL A 94 -6.87 -4.39 -14.11
N ASN A 95 -6.63 -5.67 -14.34
CA ASN A 95 -7.44 -6.75 -13.79
C ASN A 95 -6.59 -7.49 -12.76
N GLU A 96 -7.09 -7.60 -11.54
CA GLU A 96 -6.49 -8.45 -10.52
C GLU A 96 -7.60 -9.26 -9.83
N PHE A 97 -7.43 -10.57 -9.79
CA PHE A 97 -8.36 -11.47 -9.14
C PHE A 97 -7.63 -12.49 -8.27
N ARG A 98 -8.38 -13.07 -7.33
CA ARG A 98 -7.90 -14.17 -6.48
C ARG A 98 -8.65 -15.43 -6.81
N ALA A 99 -7.94 -16.57 -6.80
CA ALA A 99 -8.50 -17.90 -6.78
C ALA A 99 -8.14 -18.54 -5.44
N TRP A 100 -9.17 -18.82 -4.63
CA TRP A 100 -9.00 -19.33 -3.28
C TRP A 100 -8.92 -20.85 -3.26
N ASP A 101 -7.92 -21.37 -2.52
CA ASP A 101 -7.83 -22.77 -2.12
C ASP A 101 -8.32 -22.93 -0.68
N LYS A 102 -7.92 -22.05 0.22
CA LYS A 102 -8.37 -22.03 1.61
C LYS A 102 -8.73 -20.63 2.09
N PRO A 103 -9.77 -20.50 2.95
CA PRO A 103 -10.78 -21.51 3.22
C PRO A 103 -11.66 -21.75 1.98
N ASP A 104 -12.21 -22.94 1.87
CA ASP A 104 -13.13 -23.31 0.79
C ASP A 104 -14.29 -22.32 0.68
N ALA A 105 -14.84 -22.20 -0.52
CA ALA A 105 -16.07 -21.44 -0.75
C ALA A 105 -17.18 -21.96 0.14
N SER A 106 -17.74 -21.08 0.96
CA SER A 106 -18.82 -21.40 1.88
C SER A 106 -19.81 -20.25 1.97
N PRO A 107 -21.12 -20.51 1.89
CA PRO A 107 -22.14 -19.51 2.16
C PRO A 107 -22.03 -18.90 3.56
N ALA A 108 -21.59 -19.69 4.55
CA ALA A 108 -21.39 -19.23 5.92
C ALA A 108 -20.24 -18.21 6.04
N LEU A 109 -19.24 -18.28 5.14
CA LEU A 109 -18.12 -17.36 5.07
C LEU A 109 -18.36 -16.20 4.11
N GLN A 110 -19.49 -16.19 3.39
CA GLN A 110 -19.78 -15.25 2.30
C GLN A 110 -18.63 -15.15 1.28
N ARG A 111 -17.97 -16.26 1.00
CA ARG A 111 -16.81 -16.34 0.13
C ARG A 111 -17.12 -17.13 -1.13
N SER A 112 -16.67 -16.59 -2.26
CA SER A 112 -16.65 -17.30 -3.54
C SER A 112 -15.28 -17.93 -3.78
N ASN A 113 -15.20 -18.91 -4.71
CA ASN A 113 -13.92 -19.46 -5.15
C ASN A 113 -13.02 -18.40 -5.83
N TYR A 114 -13.61 -17.32 -6.31
CA TYR A 114 -12.92 -16.26 -7.01
C TYR A 114 -13.38 -14.90 -6.51
N ASP A 115 -12.43 -14.02 -6.22
CA ASP A 115 -12.69 -12.61 -5.97
C ASP A 115 -12.33 -11.81 -7.23
N PHE A 116 -13.29 -11.01 -7.72
CA PHE A 116 -13.09 -10.01 -8.78
C PHE A 116 -12.55 -10.50 -10.14
N PRO A 117 -13.00 -11.69 -10.66
CA PRO A 117 -12.37 -12.27 -11.86
C PRO A 117 -12.65 -11.48 -13.15
N ASP A 118 -13.69 -10.69 -13.20
CA ASP A 118 -14.15 -9.92 -14.35
C ASP A 118 -14.07 -8.39 -14.15
N GLU A 119 -13.45 -7.96 -13.04
CA GLU A 119 -13.24 -6.53 -12.77
C GLU A 119 -12.07 -5.98 -13.57
N VAL A 120 -12.23 -4.81 -14.17
CA VAL A 120 -11.15 -4.02 -14.74
C VAL A 120 -11.20 -2.61 -14.16
N VAL A 121 -10.09 -2.15 -13.63
CA VAL A 121 -9.95 -0.83 -13.00
C VAL A 121 -8.96 0.01 -13.78
N PHE A 122 -9.31 1.26 -14.03
CA PHE A 122 -8.35 2.24 -14.51
C PHE A 122 -7.62 2.84 -13.30
N ASP A 123 -6.45 2.29 -12.97
CA ASP A 123 -5.65 2.74 -11.82
C ASP A 123 -4.70 3.90 -12.14
N ALA A 124 -4.56 4.26 -13.42
CA ALA A 124 -4.01 5.53 -13.84
C ALA A 124 -4.83 6.10 -15.01
N LEU A 125 -5.23 7.36 -14.88
CA LEU A 125 -5.88 8.16 -15.92
C LEU A 125 -5.52 9.62 -15.66
N SER A 126 -4.46 10.11 -16.27
CA SER A 126 -3.88 11.41 -15.94
C SER A 126 -3.38 12.19 -17.14
N PHE A 127 -3.38 13.51 -16.95
CA PHE A 127 -2.81 14.49 -17.85
C PHE A 127 -1.65 15.19 -17.15
N GLU A 128 -0.49 15.26 -17.80
CA GLU A 128 0.71 15.88 -17.26
C GLU A 128 1.24 16.94 -18.21
N VAL A 129 1.58 18.13 -17.69
CA VAL A 129 2.27 19.19 -18.41
C VAL A 129 3.58 19.49 -17.69
N LYS A 130 4.69 19.41 -18.40
CA LYS A 130 6.04 19.64 -17.88
C LYS A 130 6.63 20.96 -18.37
N ASN A 131 7.68 21.39 -17.66
CA ASN A 131 8.54 22.48 -18.10
C ASN A 131 7.80 23.83 -18.25
N LEU A 132 6.78 24.06 -17.44
CA LEU A 132 6.15 25.38 -17.31
C LEU A 132 7.09 26.35 -16.56
N LEU A 133 6.85 27.65 -16.71
CA LEU A 133 7.59 28.72 -16.01
C LEU A 133 9.12 28.58 -16.18
N ASN A 134 9.60 28.42 -17.41
CA ASN A 134 11.02 28.23 -17.71
C ASN A 134 11.60 26.98 -17.00
N ASP A 135 10.98 25.83 -17.23
CA ASP A 135 11.36 24.51 -16.69
C ASP A 135 11.26 24.36 -15.16
N LYS A 136 10.58 25.30 -14.48
CA LYS A 136 10.47 25.29 -13.02
C LYS A 136 9.24 24.59 -12.47
N LEU A 137 8.21 24.35 -13.30
CA LEU A 137 6.94 23.81 -12.84
C LEU A 137 6.45 22.66 -13.72
N ASP A 138 6.11 21.54 -13.09
CA ASP A 138 5.33 20.46 -13.69
C ASP A 138 3.97 20.35 -13.01
N LEU A 139 2.91 20.09 -13.79
CA LEU A 139 1.56 19.87 -13.32
C LEU A 139 1.06 18.50 -13.77
N LYS A 140 0.45 17.74 -12.86
CA LYS A 140 -0.19 16.47 -13.16
C LYS A 140 -1.56 16.39 -12.49
N VAL A 141 -2.59 16.09 -13.27
CA VAL A 141 -3.96 16.02 -12.79
C VAL A 141 -4.61 14.72 -13.23
N GLY A 142 -5.41 14.12 -12.36
CA GLY A 142 -6.13 12.89 -12.61
C GLY A 142 -5.66 11.75 -11.70
N ARG A 143 -6.08 10.54 -12.06
CA ARG A 143 -5.73 9.33 -11.30
C ARG A 143 -4.28 8.97 -11.54
N GLN A 144 -3.50 8.85 -10.48
CA GLN A 144 -2.06 8.69 -10.54
C GLN A 144 -1.49 7.97 -9.33
N ASP A 145 -0.29 7.39 -9.51
CA ASP A 145 0.51 6.89 -8.41
C ASP A 145 1.21 8.05 -7.69
N MET A 146 1.28 8.01 -6.36
CA MET A 146 2.04 8.95 -5.56
C MET A 146 2.80 8.20 -4.45
N ILE A 147 4.06 8.58 -4.27
CA ILE A 147 4.90 8.10 -3.18
C ILE A 147 5.80 9.23 -2.70
N TYR A 148 5.91 9.39 -1.39
CA TYR A 148 6.83 10.35 -0.79
C TYR A 148 7.72 9.67 0.25
N GLY A 149 9.00 10.07 0.26
CA GLY A 149 10.01 9.52 1.17
C GLY A 149 10.15 8.01 1.05
N THR A 150 10.06 7.33 2.17
CA THR A 150 10.04 5.86 2.26
C THR A 150 8.63 5.26 2.14
N GLY A 151 7.62 6.10 1.89
CA GLY A 151 6.23 5.68 1.81
C GLY A 151 5.56 5.50 3.17
N LYS A 152 5.97 6.25 4.18
CA LYS A 152 5.39 6.18 5.54
C LYS A 152 4.10 6.98 5.71
N VAL A 153 3.84 7.92 4.81
CA VAL A 153 2.65 8.80 4.84
C VAL A 153 1.85 8.74 3.55
N ILE A 154 2.51 8.63 2.40
CA ILE A 154 1.88 8.47 1.08
C ILE A 154 2.61 7.39 0.31
N LEU A 155 1.90 6.32 0.00
CA LEU A 155 2.40 5.18 -0.74
C LEU A 155 1.28 4.57 -1.55
N GLU A 156 1.42 4.58 -2.87
CA GLU A 156 0.57 3.77 -3.71
C GLU A 156 0.89 2.27 -3.55
N GLY A 157 -0.11 1.40 -3.55
CA GLY A 157 0.07 -0.04 -3.34
C GLY A 157 0.29 -0.84 -4.62
N THR A 158 -0.26 -0.36 -5.72
CA THR A 158 -0.37 -1.14 -6.96
C THR A 158 0.94 -1.53 -7.61
N PRO A 159 1.96 -0.67 -7.77
CA PRO A 159 3.23 -1.07 -8.37
C PRO A 159 4.08 -1.99 -7.50
N LYS A 160 3.97 -1.91 -6.19
CA LYS A 160 4.80 -2.72 -5.30
C LYS A 160 4.14 -4.03 -4.92
N ASP A 161 2.95 -3.97 -4.39
CA ASP A 161 2.21 -5.16 -3.99
C ASP A 161 1.20 -5.62 -5.03
N GLY A 162 0.61 -4.69 -5.75
CA GLY A 162 -0.27 -4.98 -6.85
C GLY A 162 -1.63 -5.50 -6.45
N SER A 163 -2.16 -4.99 -5.39
CA SER A 163 -3.58 -5.22 -5.05
C SER A 163 -4.49 -4.30 -5.83
N ARG A 164 -5.80 -4.59 -5.76
CA ARG A 164 -6.90 -3.68 -6.06
C ARG A 164 -6.82 -2.45 -5.15
N THR A 165 -5.72 -1.76 -5.07
CA THR A 165 -5.55 -0.78 -4.01
C THR A 165 -5.02 0.52 -4.52
N ILE A 166 -4.91 1.34 -3.69
CA ILE A 166 -4.50 2.70 -3.48
C ILE A 166 -3.89 3.30 -4.74
N TYR A 167 -4.63 4.13 -5.36
CA TYR A 167 -4.23 5.13 -6.33
C TYR A 167 -4.86 6.44 -5.89
N PHE A 168 -4.39 7.54 -6.42
CA PHE A 168 -4.82 8.86 -5.99
C PHE A 168 -5.53 9.58 -7.12
N ASN A 169 -6.78 9.99 -6.90
CA ASN A 169 -7.41 11.02 -7.69
C ASN A 169 -6.87 12.36 -7.18
N ALA A 170 -5.92 12.95 -7.91
CA ALA A 170 -5.11 14.04 -7.40
C ALA A 170 -4.76 15.08 -8.45
N ALA A 171 -4.49 16.29 -7.97
CA ALA A 171 -3.75 17.31 -8.69
C ALA A 171 -2.42 17.54 -7.97
N LYS A 172 -1.30 17.51 -8.72
CA LYS A 172 0.04 17.69 -8.19
C LYS A 172 0.81 18.73 -9.01
N ALA A 173 1.42 19.68 -8.32
CA ALA A 173 2.35 20.65 -8.88
C ALA A 173 3.74 20.41 -8.27
N VAL A 174 4.76 20.26 -9.11
CA VAL A 174 6.17 20.11 -8.70
C VAL A 174 6.91 21.36 -9.09
N PHE A 175 7.31 22.15 -8.12
CA PHE A 175 8.10 23.36 -8.32
C PHE A 175 9.58 23.11 -8.03
N ARG A 176 10.45 23.36 -9.01
CA ARG A 176 11.89 23.28 -8.90
C ARG A 176 12.44 24.64 -8.47
N ALA A 177 12.67 24.81 -7.17
CA ALA A 177 13.27 26.04 -6.62
C ALA A 177 14.75 26.15 -7.04
N SER A 178 15.44 25.01 -7.16
CA SER A 178 16.80 24.87 -7.70
C SER A 178 17.01 23.43 -8.20
N ASP A 179 18.16 23.13 -8.77
CA ASP A 179 18.54 21.77 -9.22
C ASP A 179 18.58 20.75 -8.07
N LYS A 180 18.70 21.21 -6.83
CA LYS A 180 18.78 20.38 -5.62
C LYS A 180 17.57 20.53 -4.70
N THR A 181 16.59 21.37 -5.04
CA THR A 181 15.44 21.65 -4.18
C THR A 181 14.14 21.64 -4.98
N THR A 182 13.22 20.78 -4.57
CA THR A 182 11.85 20.72 -5.11
C THR A 182 10.82 20.92 -4.00
N VAL A 183 9.71 21.53 -4.38
CA VAL A 183 8.52 21.68 -3.54
C VAL A 183 7.32 21.15 -4.31
N ASP A 184 6.71 20.11 -3.80
CA ASP A 184 5.48 19.53 -4.35
C ASP A 184 4.29 20.09 -3.57
N LEU A 185 3.30 20.61 -4.28
CA LEU A 185 1.96 20.90 -3.75
C LEU A 185 1.00 19.90 -4.37
N PHE A 186 0.19 19.23 -3.56
CA PHE A 186 -0.78 18.26 -4.05
C PHE A 186 -2.11 18.38 -3.33
N GLY A 187 -3.18 18.00 -4.05
CA GLY A 187 -4.52 17.82 -3.51
C GLY A 187 -5.04 16.44 -3.90
N ILE A 188 -5.65 15.71 -2.96
CA ILE A 188 -6.21 14.36 -3.13
C ILE A 188 -7.70 14.42 -2.87
N HIS A 189 -8.50 13.71 -3.69
CA HIS A 189 -9.91 13.51 -3.49
C HIS A 189 -10.29 12.09 -3.92
N ASN A 190 -10.30 11.16 -2.95
CA ASN A 190 -10.72 9.78 -3.17
C ASN A 190 -12.13 9.59 -2.62
N ARG A 191 -13.07 9.26 -3.48
CA ARG A 191 -14.44 8.90 -3.09
C ARG A 191 -14.44 7.46 -2.53
N SER A 192 -15.44 7.15 -1.71
CA SER A 192 -15.65 5.80 -1.19
C SER A 192 -15.84 4.76 -2.30
N LEU A 193 -16.57 5.12 -3.36
CA LEU A 193 -16.81 4.22 -4.49
C LEU A 193 -16.01 4.63 -5.73
N ASP A 194 -15.45 3.63 -6.42
CA ASP A 194 -14.76 3.84 -7.69
C ASP A 194 -15.70 3.73 -8.88
N GLU A 195 -16.00 4.86 -9.51
CA GLU A 195 -16.83 4.92 -10.72
C GLU A 195 -16.04 4.60 -12.01
N LEU A 196 -14.72 4.48 -11.94
CA LEU A 196 -13.86 4.14 -13.08
C LEU A 196 -13.46 2.66 -13.11
N ALA A 197 -14.33 1.80 -12.60
CA ALA A 197 -14.18 0.37 -12.65
C ALA A 197 -15.27 -0.25 -13.53
N ILE A 198 -14.89 -1.24 -14.34
CA ILE A 198 -15.80 -2.04 -15.17
C ILE A 198 -16.13 -3.31 -14.41
N ASN A 199 -17.40 -3.70 -14.36
CA ASN A 199 -17.92 -4.89 -13.65
C ASN A 199 -17.60 -4.90 -12.15
N SER A 200 -17.35 -3.74 -11.55
CA SER A 200 -17.19 -3.62 -10.12
C SER A 200 -18.32 -2.77 -9.56
N ALA A 201 -19.27 -3.41 -8.89
CA ALA A 201 -20.39 -2.71 -8.24
C ALA A 201 -19.97 -2.02 -6.94
N ASP A 202 -18.91 -2.53 -6.28
CA ASP A 202 -18.61 -2.20 -4.89
C ASP A 202 -17.11 -1.93 -4.67
N ARG A 203 -16.42 -1.31 -5.65
CA ARG A 203 -15.03 -0.97 -5.44
C ARG A 203 -14.86 0.18 -4.48
N ASP A 204 -14.34 -0.14 -3.33
CA ASP A 204 -13.98 0.81 -2.30
C ASP A 204 -12.54 1.31 -2.49
N LEU A 205 -12.37 2.63 -2.62
CA LEU A 205 -11.08 3.29 -2.76
C LEU A 205 -10.40 3.56 -1.42
N THR A 206 -11.15 3.51 -0.34
CA THR A 206 -10.67 3.86 0.99
C THR A 206 -10.25 2.63 1.79
N GLY A 207 -10.58 1.42 1.32
CA GLY A 207 -10.31 0.15 1.99
C GLY A 207 -11.26 -0.14 3.16
N PHE A 208 -12.35 0.63 3.30
CA PHE A 208 -13.35 0.47 4.34
C PHE A 208 -14.70 0.24 3.68
N THR A 209 -15.21 -0.97 3.75
CA THR A 209 -16.47 -1.33 3.10
C THR A 209 -17.68 -0.94 3.93
N SER A 210 -18.42 0.08 3.48
CA SER A 210 -19.82 0.22 3.82
C SER A 210 -20.56 0.90 2.68
N ALA A 211 -21.58 0.25 2.15
CA ALA A 211 -22.38 0.73 1.04
C ALA A 211 -23.24 1.97 1.36
N ASN A 212 -23.22 2.46 2.60
CA ASN A 212 -24.10 3.52 3.07
C ASN A 212 -23.39 4.78 3.60
N ASP A 213 -22.05 4.85 3.50
CA ASP A 213 -21.29 5.89 4.17
C ASP A 213 -20.47 6.75 3.21
N ASP A 214 -20.42 8.05 3.48
CA ASP A 214 -19.61 9.00 2.74
C ASP A 214 -18.16 8.99 3.23
N MET A 215 -17.46 7.86 3.03
CA MET A 215 -16.06 7.71 3.38
C MET A 215 -15.12 8.35 2.36
N THR A 216 -15.45 9.55 1.93
CA THR A 216 -14.57 10.31 1.04
C THR A 216 -13.32 10.74 1.80
N GLU A 217 -12.15 10.37 1.28
CA GLU A 217 -10.88 10.89 1.76
C GLU A 217 -10.45 12.08 0.92
N GLN A 218 -10.15 13.18 1.59
CA GLN A 218 -9.64 14.41 0.97
C GLN A 218 -8.34 14.80 1.65
N GLY A 219 -7.47 15.47 0.90
CA GLY A 219 -6.27 16.01 1.50
C GLY A 219 -5.56 17.01 0.64
N VAL A 220 -4.76 17.83 1.28
CA VAL A 220 -3.82 18.74 0.65
C VAL A 220 -2.48 18.62 1.36
N GLY A 221 -1.40 18.72 0.61
CA GLY A 221 -0.06 18.62 1.20
C GLY A 221 0.98 19.42 0.46
N LEU A 222 1.97 19.80 1.22
CA LEU A 222 3.20 20.40 0.76
C LEU A 222 4.35 19.45 1.14
N TYR A 223 5.21 19.14 0.18
CA TYR A 223 6.37 18.27 0.38
C TYR A 223 7.62 18.91 -0.19
N LEU A 224 8.58 19.18 0.69
CA LEU A 224 9.88 19.74 0.36
C LEU A 224 10.93 18.63 0.27
N GLN A 225 11.74 18.62 -0.77
CA GLN A 225 12.96 17.82 -0.88
C GLN A 225 14.14 18.76 -1.09
N ASN A 226 15.18 18.64 -0.25
CA ASN A 226 16.40 19.42 -0.37
C ASN A 226 17.64 18.52 -0.28
N LYS A 227 18.45 18.55 -1.34
CA LYS A 227 19.71 17.81 -1.48
C LYS A 227 20.92 18.76 -1.59
N SER A 228 20.79 20.04 -1.17
CA SER A 228 21.85 21.02 -1.25
C SER A 228 23.03 20.65 -0.37
N ASN A 229 22.77 20.07 0.78
CA ASN A 229 23.79 19.44 1.62
C ASN A 229 23.87 17.95 1.30
N GLU A 230 24.92 17.52 0.61
CA GLU A 230 25.11 16.12 0.21
C GLU A 230 25.35 15.18 1.39
N SER A 231 25.90 15.71 2.50
CA SER A 231 26.11 14.94 3.73
C SER A 231 24.84 14.83 4.58
N LEU A 232 23.85 15.71 4.35
CA LEU A 232 22.59 15.73 5.10
C LEU A 232 21.43 16.16 4.19
N PRO A 233 21.04 15.35 3.20
CA PRO A 233 19.78 15.56 2.48
C PRO A 233 18.61 15.56 3.46
N LEU A 234 17.59 16.36 3.17
CA LEU A 234 16.38 16.44 4.01
C LEU A 234 15.12 16.49 3.17
N GLU A 235 14.04 16.03 3.77
CA GLU A 235 12.67 16.16 3.30
C GLU A 235 11.80 16.66 4.46
N ALA A 236 10.82 17.49 4.14
CA ALA A 236 9.86 17.99 5.13
C ALA A 236 8.48 18.07 4.51
N TYR A 237 7.44 17.85 5.31
CA TYR A 237 6.09 17.88 4.80
C TYR A 237 5.08 18.44 5.81
N LEU A 238 4.03 19.03 5.24
CA LEU A 238 2.81 19.42 5.93
C LEU A 238 1.65 18.84 5.12
N ILE A 239 0.82 18.03 5.75
CA ILE A 239 -0.30 17.33 5.11
C ILE A 239 -1.54 17.54 5.97
N TYR A 240 -2.64 17.93 5.34
CA TYR A 240 -3.96 17.89 5.93
C TYR A 240 -4.77 16.77 5.28
N LYS A 241 -5.45 15.96 6.08
CA LYS A 241 -6.35 14.91 5.65
C LYS A 241 -7.70 15.04 6.32
N ARG A 242 -8.76 14.83 5.55
CA ARG A 242 -10.13 14.65 6.02
C ARG A 242 -10.62 13.27 5.61
N GLU A 243 -11.21 12.54 6.55
CA GLU A 243 -11.96 11.31 6.29
C GLU A 243 -13.43 11.57 6.64
N GLY A 244 -14.36 11.20 5.75
CA GLY A 244 -15.79 11.27 6.05
C GLY A 244 -16.18 10.29 7.17
N ALA A 245 -17.30 10.56 7.83
CA ALA A 245 -17.84 9.64 8.83
C ALA A 245 -18.29 8.31 8.19
N TRP A 246 -18.16 7.21 8.92
CA TRP A 246 -18.55 5.90 8.43
C TRP A 246 -19.05 4.98 9.56
N ASN A 247 -19.79 3.94 9.19
CA ASN A 247 -20.31 2.95 10.13
C ASN A 247 -19.79 1.57 9.75
N GLN A 248 -19.45 0.76 10.77
CA GLN A 248 -19.14 -0.65 10.57
C GLN A 248 -20.15 -1.52 11.32
N ALA A 249 -20.38 -2.75 10.84
CA ALA A 249 -21.24 -3.69 11.54
C ALA A 249 -20.70 -3.98 12.94
N ALA A 250 -21.55 -3.80 13.96
CA ALA A 250 -21.19 -4.13 15.33
C ALA A 250 -21.08 -5.65 15.51
N ARG A 251 -20.08 -6.07 16.27
CA ARG A 251 -19.89 -7.48 16.63
C ARG A 251 -20.86 -7.91 17.71
N LYS A 252 -21.12 -9.20 17.77
CA LYS A 252 -21.88 -9.83 18.85
C LYS A 252 -21.04 -10.88 19.54
N ASP A 253 -21.23 -10.99 20.84
CA ASP A 253 -20.70 -12.08 21.63
C ASP A 253 -21.46 -13.40 21.42
N GLU A 254 -21.05 -14.46 22.11
CA GLU A 254 -21.69 -15.78 22.03
C GLU A 254 -23.16 -15.76 22.50
N ALA A 255 -23.54 -14.81 23.36
CA ALA A 255 -24.90 -14.61 23.84
C ALA A 255 -25.75 -13.75 22.89
N GLY A 256 -25.16 -13.24 21.80
CA GLY A 256 -25.83 -12.39 20.80
C GLY A 256 -25.92 -10.92 21.19
N ALA A 257 -25.27 -10.49 22.29
CA ALA A 257 -25.19 -9.09 22.69
C ALA A 257 -24.10 -8.36 21.87
N TYR A 258 -24.33 -7.08 21.55
CA TYR A 258 -23.33 -6.28 20.84
C TYR A 258 -22.14 -5.98 21.75
N ILE A 259 -20.94 -6.22 21.21
CA ILE A 259 -19.67 -5.93 21.86
C ILE A 259 -19.40 -4.43 21.75
N ALA A 260 -19.08 -3.77 22.85
CA ALA A 260 -18.65 -2.37 22.83
C ALA A 260 -17.35 -2.21 22.03
N PRO A 261 -17.19 -1.10 21.28
CA PRO A 261 -15.94 -0.83 20.59
C PRO A 261 -14.79 -0.64 21.59
N THR A 262 -13.59 -1.04 21.19
CA THR A 262 -12.39 -0.95 22.04
C THR A 262 -11.78 0.44 22.07
N LEU A 263 -12.12 1.29 21.10
CA LEU A 263 -11.58 2.64 20.98
C LEU A 263 -12.54 3.66 21.57
N GLY A 264 -12.03 4.54 22.43
CA GLY A 264 -12.83 5.50 23.16
C GLY A 264 -13.61 6.51 22.33
N TRP A 265 -13.16 6.75 21.11
CA TRP A 265 -13.78 7.67 20.13
C TRP A 265 -14.83 6.99 19.22
N GLN A 266 -15.03 5.68 19.35
CA GLN A 266 -16.07 4.95 18.61
C GLN A 266 -17.36 4.86 19.42
N GLU A 267 -18.50 4.98 18.76
CA GLU A 267 -19.82 4.89 19.38
C GLU A 267 -20.59 3.65 18.90
N LEU A 268 -21.03 2.81 19.83
CA LEU A 268 -21.92 1.69 19.52
C LEU A 268 -23.37 2.16 19.40
N ASP A 269 -23.96 2.04 18.22
CA ASP A 269 -25.39 2.16 18.00
C ASP A 269 -26.03 0.76 17.99
N SER A 270 -26.38 0.26 19.18
CA SER A 270 -26.97 -1.06 19.34
C SER A 270 -28.34 -1.19 18.67
N GLY A 271 -29.07 -0.09 18.48
CA GLY A 271 -30.36 -0.06 17.78
C GLY A 271 -30.23 -0.36 16.30
N ARG A 272 -29.13 0.04 15.70
CA ARG A 272 -28.81 -0.22 14.29
C ARG A 272 -27.84 -1.40 14.11
N GLY A 273 -27.20 -1.84 15.18
CA GLY A 273 -26.17 -2.88 15.11
C GLY A 273 -24.90 -2.42 14.41
N VAL A 274 -24.50 -1.17 14.62
CA VAL A 274 -23.32 -0.58 13.99
C VAL A 274 -22.44 0.14 15.02
N VAL A 275 -21.15 0.20 14.73
CA VAL A 275 -20.18 1.10 15.39
C VAL A 275 -19.98 2.30 14.49
N LYS A 276 -20.24 3.48 15.01
CA LYS A 276 -20.07 4.75 14.30
C LYS A 276 -18.63 5.24 14.43
N ASN A 277 -18.07 5.68 13.32
CA ASN A 277 -16.79 6.35 13.25
C ASN A 277 -17.03 7.78 12.77
N SER A 278 -16.69 8.75 13.59
CA SER A 278 -16.86 10.15 13.29
C SER A 278 -15.90 10.64 12.21
N GLU A 279 -16.25 11.78 11.59
CA GLU A 279 -15.37 12.47 10.65
C GLU A 279 -14.03 12.80 11.31
N LEU A 280 -12.94 12.58 10.57
CA LEU A 280 -11.57 12.93 10.96
C LEU A 280 -11.11 14.16 10.19
N ASN A 281 -10.54 15.13 10.90
CA ASN A 281 -9.80 16.27 10.39
C ASN A 281 -8.39 16.24 11.00
N LEU A 282 -7.36 15.98 10.20
CA LEU A 282 -6.03 15.66 10.68
C LEU A 282 -4.94 16.48 9.99
N GLY A 283 -4.17 17.25 10.75
CA GLY A 283 -2.93 17.85 10.33
C GLY A 283 -1.74 16.96 10.66
N THR A 284 -0.80 16.81 9.74
CA THR A 284 0.45 16.05 9.93
C THR A 284 1.63 16.91 9.51
N ALA A 285 2.63 17.03 10.38
CA ALA A 285 3.91 17.64 10.06
C ALA A 285 5.03 16.62 10.23
N GLY A 286 5.96 16.55 9.29
CA GLY A 286 7.09 15.62 9.38
C GLY A 286 8.38 16.15 8.79
N LEU A 287 9.47 15.56 9.27
CA LEU A 287 10.84 15.85 8.86
C LEU A 287 11.59 14.53 8.68
N ARG A 288 12.28 14.40 7.57
CA ARG A 288 13.16 13.27 7.29
C ARG A 288 14.58 13.77 7.00
N LEU A 289 15.55 13.23 7.71
CA LEU A 289 16.98 13.49 7.55
C LEU A 289 17.68 12.24 7.06
N MET A 290 18.57 12.38 6.11
CA MET A 290 19.30 11.25 5.49
C MET A 290 20.82 11.46 5.63
N PRO A 291 21.38 11.41 6.86
CA PRO A 291 22.80 11.68 7.08
C PRO A 291 23.69 10.64 6.38
N VAL A 292 24.74 11.12 5.73
CA VAL A 292 25.83 10.33 5.15
C VAL A 292 27.05 10.50 6.05
N PHE A 293 27.27 9.53 6.94
CA PHE A 293 28.38 9.59 7.90
C PHE A 293 29.71 9.23 7.25
N THR A 294 29.69 8.19 6.41
CA THR A 294 30.82 7.75 5.59
C THR A 294 30.31 7.17 4.28
N GLU A 295 31.19 6.79 3.38
CA GLU A 295 30.84 6.08 2.14
C GLU A 295 30.04 4.78 2.41
N ASN A 296 30.34 4.13 3.54
CA ASN A 296 29.76 2.84 3.91
C ASN A 296 28.70 2.92 5.02
N LEU A 297 28.48 4.08 5.63
CA LEU A 297 27.50 4.26 6.71
C LEU A 297 26.58 5.44 6.41
N LYS A 298 25.30 5.13 6.28
CA LYS A 298 24.23 6.10 6.03
C LYS A 298 23.13 5.92 7.05
N GLY A 299 22.42 7.01 7.35
CA GLY A 299 21.27 7.00 8.24
C GLY A 299 19.99 7.42 7.53
N ASN A 300 18.89 7.09 8.15
CA ASN A 300 17.56 7.64 7.89
C ASN A 300 16.94 7.96 9.25
N LEU A 301 16.38 9.14 9.38
CA LEU A 301 15.60 9.55 10.55
C LEU A 301 14.38 10.30 10.05
N GLU A 302 13.21 9.72 10.19
CA GLU A 302 11.93 10.37 9.87
C GLU A 302 11.12 10.47 11.16
N VAL A 303 10.66 11.67 11.47
CA VAL A 303 9.76 11.94 12.60
C VAL A 303 8.54 12.67 12.07
N ALA A 304 7.37 12.32 12.60
CA ALA A 304 6.13 13.02 12.28
C ALA A 304 5.23 13.14 13.50
N TYR A 305 4.48 14.22 13.52
CA TYR A 305 3.47 14.53 14.51
C TYR A 305 2.14 14.83 13.85
N GLN A 306 1.09 14.32 14.45
CA GLN A 306 -0.29 14.50 14.02
C GLN A 306 -1.09 15.21 15.09
N MET A 307 -1.99 16.10 14.66
CA MET A 307 -2.98 16.77 15.50
C MET A 307 -4.25 17.03 14.72
N GLY A 308 -5.38 16.93 15.40
CA GLY A 308 -6.67 17.16 14.76
C GLY A 308 -7.84 16.80 15.64
N GLU A 309 -8.96 16.50 15.00
CA GLU A 309 -10.23 16.17 15.66
C GLU A 309 -10.89 15.00 14.96
N ARG A 310 -11.49 14.09 15.74
CA ARG A 310 -12.35 13.03 15.26
C ARG A 310 -13.71 13.12 15.99
N GLY A 311 -14.69 13.77 15.33
CA GLY A 311 -15.92 14.14 16.02
C GLY A 311 -15.63 15.09 17.18
N ASP A 312 -15.97 14.66 18.40
CA ASP A 312 -15.75 15.40 19.64
C ASP A 312 -14.46 15.00 20.39
N SER A 313 -13.61 14.17 19.76
CA SER A 313 -12.37 13.67 20.34
C SER A 313 -11.15 14.35 19.72
N ASP A 314 -10.19 14.75 20.53
CA ASP A 314 -8.91 15.24 20.06
C ASP A 314 -8.09 14.08 19.45
N VAL A 315 -7.34 14.37 18.40
CA VAL A 315 -6.43 13.41 17.74
C VAL A 315 -4.99 13.86 17.90
N GLN A 316 -4.14 12.94 18.37
CA GLN A 316 -2.70 13.15 18.50
C GLN A 316 -1.94 11.88 18.14
N GLY A 317 -1.08 11.94 17.13
CA GLY A 317 -0.30 10.78 16.70
C GLY A 317 1.18 11.10 16.55
N HIS A 318 2.03 10.10 16.76
CA HIS A 318 3.48 10.24 16.67
C HIS A 318 4.08 9.09 15.86
N MET A 319 5.04 9.41 15.01
CA MET A 319 5.83 8.42 14.26
C MET A 319 7.32 8.72 14.37
N LEU A 320 8.13 7.66 14.50
CA LEU A 320 9.56 7.67 14.34
C LEU A 320 9.97 6.48 13.46
N ASP A 321 10.72 6.75 12.40
CA ASP A 321 11.42 5.73 11.60
C ASP A 321 12.91 6.09 11.56
N ALA A 322 13.71 5.36 12.32
CA ALA A 322 15.14 5.58 12.40
C ALA A 322 15.91 4.34 11.97
N SER A 323 16.91 4.50 11.12
CA SER A 323 17.76 3.39 10.72
C SER A 323 19.17 3.81 10.35
N LEU A 324 20.11 2.86 10.53
CA LEU A 324 21.49 2.94 10.06
C LEU A 324 21.71 1.81 9.06
N ILE A 325 22.27 2.14 7.91
CA ILE A 325 22.62 1.19 6.86
C ILE A 325 24.13 1.17 6.72
N GLN A 326 24.72 0.03 7.07
CA GLN A 326 26.15 -0.23 6.98
C GLN A 326 26.46 -1.14 5.80
N ALA A 327 27.16 -0.65 4.79
CA ALA A 327 27.74 -1.48 3.75
C ALA A 327 29.00 -2.20 4.28
N LEU A 328 29.16 -3.46 3.91
CA LEU A 328 30.30 -4.30 4.33
C LEU A 328 31.14 -4.65 3.09
N PRO A 329 32.15 -3.83 2.72
CA PRO A 329 32.91 -4.02 1.49
C PRO A 329 33.77 -5.28 1.48
N LEU A 330 33.97 -5.92 2.63
CA LEU A 330 34.82 -7.11 2.80
C LEU A 330 34.38 -8.33 2.00
N LEU A 331 33.10 -8.42 1.61
CA LEU A 331 32.56 -9.55 0.84
C LEU A 331 32.43 -9.23 -0.68
N GLY A 332 33.14 -8.21 -1.14
CA GLY A 332 33.32 -7.93 -2.56
C GLY A 332 32.01 -7.77 -3.36
N GLU A 333 31.85 -8.57 -4.40
CA GLU A 333 30.73 -8.45 -5.34
C GLU A 333 29.35 -8.75 -4.74
N MET A 334 29.29 -9.45 -3.60
CA MET A 334 28.02 -9.71 -2.90
C MET A 334 27.37 -8.46 -2.31
N LYS A 335 28.14 -7.35 -2.16
CA LYS A 335 27.66 -6.04 -1.68
C LYS A 335 26.75 -6.15 -0.45
N PRO A 336 27.15 -6.83 0.62
CA PRO A 336 26.30 -6.99 1.78
C PRO A 336 26.07 -5.67 2.49
N THR A 337 24.85 -5.50 2.99
CA THR A 337 24.46 -4.35 3.82
C THR A 337 23.76 -4.86 5.07
N VAL A 338 24.07 -4.28 6.21
CA VAL A 338 23.32 -4.48 7.45
C VAL A 338 22.52 -3.24 7.73
N ASN A 339 21.25 -3.44 8.05
CA ASN A 339 20.33 -2.39 8.49
C ASN A 339 20.02 -2.58 9.97
N TYR A 340 20.14 -1.52 10.75
CA TYR A 340 19.67 -1.46 12.13
C TYR A 340 18.55 -0.42 12.17
N GLY A 341 17.36 -0.81 12.59
CA GLY A 341 16.20 0.05 12.52
C GLY A 341 15.36 0.04 13.80
N VAL A 342 14.64 1.13 14.01
CA VAL A 342 13.53 1.24 14.96
C VAL A 342 12.38 1.94 14.25
N TYR A 343 11.21 1.30 14.27
CA TYR A 343 9.98 1.90 13.79
C TYR A 343 9.01 2.03 14.96
N TYR A 344 8.55 3.24 15.21
CA TYR A 344 7.63 3.56 16.30
C TYR A 344 6.39 4.26 15.75
N LEU A 345 5.24 3.81 16.19
CA LEU A 345 3.93 4.41 15.93
C LEU A 345 3.15 4.47 17.24
N SER A 346 2.64 5.64 17.62
CA SER A 346 1.84 5.77 18.84
C SER A 346 0.62 4.85 18.82
N GLY A 347 0.19 4.40 19.98
CA GLY A 347 -1.02 3.64 20.23
C GLY A 347 -2.16 4.54 20.69
N ASP A 348 -3.37 4.03 20.56
CA ASP A 348 -4.56 4.66 21.12
C ASP A 348 -4.82 4.11 22.52
N ASP A 349 -4.95 5.00 23.51
CA ASP A 349 -5.27 4.63 24.88
C ASP A 349 -6.77 4.30 24.98
N PRO A 350 -7.17 3.04 25.19
CA PRO A 350 -8.57 2.65 25.23
C PRO A 350 -9.34 3.24 26.45
N ALA A 351 -8.64 3.82 27.42
CA ALA A 351 -9.24 4.51 28.55
C ALA A 351 -9.50 6.01 28.28
N SER A 352 -8.93 6.55 27.20
CA SER A 352 -9.12 7.93 26.76
C SER A 352 -10.29 8.06 25.79
N LYS A 353 -10.88 9.24 25.73
CA LYS A 353 -11.79 9.62 24.64
C LYS A 353 -11.02 10.12 23.41
N ASP A 354 -9.79 10.57 23.61
CA ASP A 354 -8.96 11.11 22.55
C ASP A 354 -8.34 9.98 21.73
N ASP A 355 -8.20 10.17 20.43
CA ASP A 355 -7.53 9.23 19.52
C ASP A 355 -6.02 9.54 19.51
N THR A 356 -5.23 8.76 20.26
CA THR A 356 -3.77 8.95 20.38
C THR A 356 -2.98 8.01 19.45
N GLY A 357 -3.67 7.21 18.65
CA GLY A 357 -3.09 6.30 17.69
C GLY A 357 -2.56 7.02 16.44
N TRP A 358 -1.41 6.56 15.92
CA TRP A 358 -0.91 7.04 14.64
C TRP A 358 -1.88 6.70 13.50
N ASN A 359 -2.23 7.69 12.67
CA ASN A 359 -2.96 7.47 11.42
C ASN A 359 -1.95 7.35 10.26
N PRO A 360 -1.93 6.25 9.49
CA PRO A 360 -0.98 6.05 8.39
C PRO A 360 -1.22 6.98 7.19
N LEU A 361 -2.20 7.85 7.24
CA LEU A 361 -2.70 8.68 6.13
C LEU A 361 -3.08 7.80 4.93
N TRP A 362 -2.23 7.73 3.91
CA TRP A 362 -2.42 6.89 2.72
C TRP A 362 -1.31 5.85 2.54
N ALA A 363 -0.55 5.54 3.59
CA ALA A 363 0.52 4.54 3.55
C ALA A 363 0.04 3.16 4.03
N ARG A 364 -1.05 2.66 3.48
CA ARG A 364 -1.70 1.40 3.87
C ARG A 364 -1.11 0.20 3.12
N TYR A 365 0.18 0.02 3.19
CA TYR A 365 0.91 -1.03 2.49
C TYR A 365 1.82 -1.80 3.45
N PRO A 366 1.91 -3.15 3.35
CA PRO A 366 2.81 -3.94 4.18
C PRO A 366 4.27 -3.67 3.80
N GLN A 367 4.92 -2.74 4.49
CA GLN A 367 6.28 -2.30 4.15
C GLN A 367 7.35 -3.28 4.62
N TYR A 368 7.13 -3.92 5.76
CA TYR A 368 8.10 -4.82 6.39
C TYR A 368 7.70 -6.28 6.28
N SER A 369 6.43 -6.58 6.45
CA SER A 369 5.91 -7.93 6.63
C SER A 369 4.43 -8.00 6.29
N GLU A 370 4.00 -9.09 5.70
CA GLU A 370 2.59 -9.41 5.49
C GLU A 370 1.93 -9.88 6.80
N LEU A 371 2.62 -10.74 7.57
CA LEU A 371 2.10 -11.23 8.86
C LEU A 371 1.84 -10.08 9.81
N TYR A 372 2.75 -9.14 9.93
CA TYR A 372 2.62 -7.99 10.78
C TYR A 372 1.35 -7.17 10.48
N VAL A 373 0.97 -7.03 9.21
CA VAL A 373 -0.25 -6.34 8.79
C VAL A 373 -1.49 -7.10 9.22
N TYR A 374 -1.51 -8.40 9.02
CA TYR A 374 -2.67 -9.24 9.34
C TYR A 374 -2.76 -9.59 10.83
N CYS A 375 -1.64 -9.60 11.53
CA CYS A 375 -1.57 -9.82 12.98
C CYS A 375 -1.65 -8.51 13.79
N TRP A 376 -2.04 -7.42 13.16
CA TRP A 376 -2.07 -6.15 13.82
C TRP A 376 -3.23 -5.97 14.76
N ASP A 377 -4.42 -6.30 14.30
CA ASP A 377 -5.63 -6.11 15.08
C ASP A 377 -6.75 -7.02 14.56
N ALA A 378 -7.42 -7.70 15.48
CA ALA A 378 -8.57 -8.54 15.16
C ALA A 378 -9.76 -7.75 14.60
N GLU A 379 -9.83 -6.44 14.84
CA GLU A 379 -11.00 -5.61 14.54
C GLU A 379 -10.79 -4.67 13.37
N ALA A 380 -9.58 -4.25 13.11
CA ALA A 380 -9.25 -3.30 12.06
C ALA A 380 -8.04 -3.78 11.26
N ALA A 381 -8.25 -4.67 10.32
CA ALA A 381 -7.24 -4.98 9.33
C ALA A 381 -6.76 -3.67 8.69
N GLY A 382 -5.49 -3.34 8.87
CA GLY A 382 -4.90 -2.14 8.29
C GLY A 382 -4.69 -0.95 9.23
N ARG A 383 -4.84 -1.11 10.53
CA ARG A 383 -4.33 -0.11 11.46
C ARG A 383 -2.83 -0.21 11.58
N TRP A 384 -2.14 0.65 10.90
CA TRP A 384 -0.70 0.85 11.04
C TRP A 384 -0.43 1.83 12.19
N SER A 385 -0.68 1.41 13.44
CA SER A 385 -0.48 2.19 14.67
C SER A 385 -0.03 1.28 15.82
N ASN A 386 0.20 1.82 16.99
CA ASN A 386 0.47 1.09 18.23
C ASN A 386 1.63 0.09 18.11
N LEU A 387 2.79 0.56 17.65
CA LEU A 387 3.94 -0.31 17.38
C LEU A 387 5.25 0.32 17.82
N THR A 388 6.07 -0.45 18.51
CA THR A 388 7.51 -0.27 18.61
C THR A 388 8.19 -1.50 18.05
N MET A 389 9.03 -1.32 17.00
CA MET A 389 9.65 -2.42 16.25
C MET A 389 11.14 -2.16 16.02
N PRO A 390 12.03 -2.45 17.00
CA PRO A 390 13.44 -2.60 16.72
C PRO A 390 13.68 -3.78 15.77
N ASN A 391 14.56 -3.60 14.80
CA ASN A 391 14.84 -4.61 13.80
C ASN A 391 16.31 -4.58 13.35
N VAL A 392 16.78 -5.73 12.89
CA VAL A 392 18.07 -5.90 12.22
C VAL A 392 17.85 -6.66 10.94
N GLY A 393 18.37 -6.11 9.84
CA GLY A 393 18.27 -6.71 8.52
C GLY A 393 19.63 -6.90 7.86
N LEU A 394 19.75 -7.94 7.06
CA LEU A 394 20.89 -8.21 6.19
C LEU A 394 20.38 -8.31 4.75
N SER A 395 21.05 -7.66 3.83
CA SER A 395 20.81 -7.83 2.39
C SER A 395 22.12 -8.08 1.68
N LEU A 396 22.10 -8.99 0.72
CA LEU A 396 23.27 -9.30 -0.08
C LEU A 396 22.86 -9.75 -1.50
N LYS A 397 23.80 -9.68 -2.43
CA LYS A 397 23.61 -10.07 -3.82
C LYS A 397 24.58 -11.21 -4.15
N PRO A 398 24.26 -12.46 -3.78
CA PRO A 398 25.20 -13.59 -3.93
C PRO A 398 25.52 -13.88 -5.40
N MET A 399 24.59 -13.56 -6.31
CA MET A 399 24.77 -13.72 -7.75
C MET A 399 24.16 -12.49 -8.48
N PRO A 400 24.61 -12.16 -9.70
CA PRO A 400 24.07 -11.02 -10.46
C PRO A 400 22.55 -11.03 -10.62
N TRP A 401 21.95 -12.20 -10.67
CA TRP A 401 20.52 -12.43 -10.87
C TRP A 401 19.74 -12.69 -9.59
N LEU A 402 20.40 -12.77 -8.42
CA LEU A 402 19.79 -13.07 -7.13
C LEU A 402 20.16 -12.02 -6.09
N LYS A 403 19.14 -11.38 -5.51
CA LYS A 403 19.26 -10.58 -4.29
C LYS A 403 18.53 -11.29 -3.17
N THR A 404 19.16 -11.44 -2.01
CA THR A 404 18.57 -12.02 -0.82
C THR A 404 18.55 -11.00 0.31
N SER A 405 17.53 -11.08 1.15
CA SER A 405 17.46 -10.31 2.38
C SER A 405 16.82 -11.12 3.49
N ALA A 406 17.25 -10.83 4.71
CA ALA A 406 16.67 -11.37 5.93
C ALA A 406 16.49 -10.24 6.95
N MET A 407 15.45 -10.32 7.78
CA MET A 407 15.20 -9.39 8.87
C MET A 407 14.69 -10.16 10.08
N VAL A 408 15.11 -9.72 11.26
CA VAL A 408 14.52 -10.11 12.54
C VAL A 408 14.06 -8.83 13.24
N ALA A 409 12.86 -8.85 13.78
CA ALA A 409 12.28 -7.74 14.50
C ALA A 409 11.57 -8.25 15.78
N TYR A 410 11.57 -7.42 16.80
CA TYR A 410 10.72 -7.57 17.98
C TYR A 410 9.59 -6.56 17.90
N LEU A 411 8.36 -6.99 18.09
CA LEU A 411 7.18 -6.17 17.99
C LEU A 411 6.54 -5.99 19.36
N ARG A 412 6.28 -4.74 19.73
CA ARG A 412 5.61 -4.39 20.98
C ARG A 412 4.54 -3.33 20.72
N ALA A 413 3.38 -3.51 21.31
CA ALA A 413 2.36 -2.48 21.40
C ALA A 413 2.74 -1.43 22.45
N ASN A 414 2.46 -0.17 22.19
CA ASN A 414 2.68 0.94 23.11
C ASN A 414 1.51 1.03 24.12
N GLU A 415 0.29 0.75 23.63
CA GLU A 415 -0.93 0.65 24.43
C GLU A 415 -1.47 -0.78 24.39
N LYS A 416 -2.11 -1.21 25.50
CA LYS A 416 -2.63 -2.58 25.66
C LYS A 416 -4.06 -2.70 25.15
N ASP A 417 -4.26 -2.35 23.89
CA ASP A 417 -5.55 -2.38 23.20
C ASP A 417 -5.83 -3.72 22.49
N GLY A 418 -4.90 -4.66 22.58
CA GLY A 418 -5.01 -5.97 21.94
C GLY A 418 -5.88 -6.98 22.68
N PRO A 419 -6.37 -8.01 21.99
CA PRO A 419 -7.33 -8.98 22.54
C PRO A 419 -6.77 -9.86 23.67
N GLY A 420 -5.45 -10.02 23.80
CA GLY A 420 -4.78 -10.74 24.88
C GLY A 420 -4.51 -9.88 26.11
N GLY A 421 -4.66 -8.56 26.01
CA GLY A 421 -4.48 -7.62 27.11
C GLY A 421 -3.02 -7.35 27.52
N GLY A 422 -2.05 -7.95 26.82
CA GLY A 422 -0.62 -7.69 26.98
C GLY A 422 -0.09 -6.66 25.99
N ALA A 423 1.22 -6.37 26.07
CA ALA A 423 1.89 -5.46 25.15
C ALA A 423 2.85 -6.15 24.17
N GLU A 424 3.19 -7.41 24.41
CA GLU A 424 4.15 -8.14 23.59
C GLU A 424 3.45 -8.67 22.34
N ARG A 425 3.83 -8.14 21.15
CA ARG A 425 3.33 -8.61 19.85
C ARG A 425 4.18 -9.75 19.30
N GLY A 426 5.41 -9.93 19.78
CA GLY A 426 6.23 -11.09 19.52
C GLY A 426 7.45 -10.86 18.65
N TRP A 427 8.03 -11.97 18.15
CA TRP A 427 9.20 -11.95 17.29
C TRP A 427 8.84 -12.27 15.86
N LEU A 428 9.34 -11.45 14.94
CA LEU A 428 9.10 -11.58 13.51
C LEU A 428 10.41 -11.86 12.77
N GLY A 429 10.42 -12.95 11.99
CA GLY A 429 11.47 -13.27 11.05
C GLY A 429 10.96 -13.14 9.61
N VAL A 430 11.75 -12.53 8.73
CA VAL A 430 11.42 -12.34 7.31
C VAL A 430 12.62 -12.73 6.45
N ILE A 431 12.40 -13.55 5.42
CA ILE A 431 13.43 -13.89 4.42
C ILE A 431 12.83 -13.66 3.03
N LYS A 432 13.60 -13.00 2.15
CA LYS A 432 13.20 -12.76 0.75
C LYS A 432 14.33 -13.13 -0.20
N GLY A 433 13.97 -13.72 -1.34
CA GLY A 433 14.81 -13.89 -2.50
C GLY A 433 14.18 -13.23 -3.72
N GLU A 434 14.87 -12.30 -4.36
CA GLU A 434 14.43 -11.60 -5.57
C GLU A 434 15.27 -12.08 -6.75
N PHE A 435 14.63 -12.59 -7.79
CA PHE A 435 15.27 -13.25 -8.93
C PHE A 435 15.03 -12.45 -10.22
N GLU A 436 16.10 -12.09 -10.90
CA GLU A 436 16.04 -11.62 -12.28
C GLU A 436 16.32 -12.82 -13.20
N ILE A 437 15.25 -13.50 -13.65
CA ILE A 437 15.36 -14.77 -14.38
C ILE A 437 15.88 -14.54 -15.78
N LYS A 438 15.29 -13.58 -16.51
CA LYS A 438 15.64 -13.29 -17.90
C LYS A 438 15.26 -11.85 -18.27
N GLN A 439 16.14 -11.18 -19.00
CA GLN A 439 15.86 -9.97 -19.73
C GLN A 439 15.83 -10.29 -21.22
N LYS A 440 15.09 -9.51 -22.01
CA LYS A 440 15.00 -9.65 -23.48
C LYS A 440 14.59 -11.06 -23.91
N LEU A 441 13.53 -11.58 -23.31
CA LEU A 441 13.03 -12.93 -23.59
C LEU A 441 12.35 -13.00 -24.97
N PHE A 442 11.45 -12.04 -25.25
CA PHE A 442 10.71 -11.94 -26.51
C PHE A 442 10.94 -10.60 -27.23
N CYS A 443 11.29 -9.55 -26.51
CA CYS A 443 11.58 -8.24 -27.09
C CYS A 443 12.72 -7.54 -26.32
N GLN A 444 13.18 -6.38 -26.81
CA GLN A 444 14.33 -5.67 -26.21
C GLN A 444 14.05 -5.05 -24.84
N ARG A 445 12.77 -4.92 -24.44
CA ARG A 445 12.36 -4.23 -23.21
C ARG A 445 11.80 -5.15 -22.14
N ASP A 446 11.56 -6.41 -22.49
CA ASP A 446 10.89 -7.33 -21.58
C ASP A 446 11.81 -7.90 -20.50
N LYS A 447 11.18 -8.30 -19.41
CA LYS A 447 11.84 -8.86 -18.25
C LYS A 447 10.95 -9.92 -17.60
N LEU A 448 11.54 -11.06 -17.28
CA LEU A 448 10.96 -12.09 -16.43
C LEU A 448 11.66 -12.07 -15.07
N SER A 449 10.91 -11.87 -14.01
CA SER A 449 11.40 -11.86 -12.63
C SER A 449 10.54 -12.73 -11.74
N ALA A 450 11.09 -13.13 -10.60
CA ALA A 450 10.38 -13.86 -9.56
C ALA A 450 10.80 -13.39 -8.18
N HIS A 451 10.00 -13.70 -7.15
CA HIS A 451 10.47 -13.63 -5.79
C HIS A 451 9.92 -14.79 -4.95
N LEU A 452 10.64 -15.09 -3.88
CA LEU A 452 10.19 -15.91 -2.77
C LEU A 452 10.21 -15.05 -1.52
N TRP A 453 9.17 -15.20 -0.69
CA TRP A 453 9.03 -14.43 0.54
C TRP A 453 8.49 -15.36 1.62
N LEU A 454 9.23 -15.50 2.71
CA LEU A 454 8.88 -16.34 3.85
C LEU A 454 8.90 -15.49 5.11
N GLU A 455 7.92 -15.68 5.97
CA GLU A 455 7.85 -15.03 7.28
C GLU A 455 7.46 -16.05 8.36
N VAL A 456 7.90 -15.75 9.55
CA VAL A 456 7.49 -16.42 10.79
C VAL A 456 7.23 -15.35 11.85
N LEU A 457 6.11 -15.45 12.53
CA LEU A 457 5.78 -14.63 13.70
C LEU A 457 5.54 -15.57 14.87
N GLU A 458 6.34 -15.41 15.92
CA GLU A 458 6.11 -15.99 17.25
C GLU A 458 5.30 -14.97 18.06
N PRO A 459 3.96 -15.13 18.21
CA PRO A 459 3.13 -14.13 18.85
C PRO A 459 3.41 -14.04 20.34
N GLY A 460 3.17 -12.86 20.91
CA GLY A 460 3.23 -12.64 22.35
C GLY A 460 1.84 -12.38 22.94
N ASN A 461 1.80 -12.01 24.22
CA ASN A 461 0.60 -11.85 25.03
C ASN A 461 -0.36 -10.70 24.62
N TYR A 462 -0.05 -9.97 23.55
CA TYR A 462 -0.97 -9.03 22.90
C TYR A 462 -2.15 -9.75 22.22
N TYR A 463 -1.92 -10.96 21.74
CA TYR A 463 -2.91 -11.80 21.07
C TYR A 463 -3.54 -12.81 22.05
N LYS A 464 -4.74 -13.32 21.71
CA LYS A 464 -5.38 -14.42 22.48
C LYS A 464 -4.80 -15.78 22.14
N VAL A 465 -4.31 -15.92 20.90
CA VAL A 465 -3.74 -17.16 20.38
C VAL A 465 -2.25 -16.91 20.20
N GLU A 466 -1.44 -17.79 20.74
CA GLU A 466 0.02 -17.69 20.71
C GLU A 466 0.66 -18.77 19.81
N ASP A 467 -0.13 -19.36 18.91
CA ASP A 467 0.41 -20.31 17.92
C ASP A 467 1.28 -19.55 16.91
N THR A 468 2.41 -20.15 16.55
CA THR A 468 3.37 -19.54 15.61
C THR A 468 2.76 -19.39 14.24
N ALA A 469 2.70 -18.17 13.73
CA ALA A 469 2.14 -17.86 12.43
C ALA A 469 3.19 -17.89 11.32
N TYR A 470 2.79 -18.35 10.15
CA TYR A 470 3.64 -18.45 8.97
C TYR A 470 3.03 -17.74 7.77
N PHE A 471 3.90 -17.18 6.95
CA PHE A 471 3.55 -16.67 5.63
C PHE A 471 4.54 -17.16 4.60
N ALA A 472 4.02 -17.58 3.46
CA ALA A 472 4.83 -17.93 2.29
C ALA A 472 4.23 -17.32 1.03
N ARG A 473 5.08 -16.75 0.19
CA ARG A 473 4.73 -16.23 -1.14
C ARG A 473 5.77 -16.62 -2.15
N TRP A 474 5.32 -17.07 -3.30
CA TRP A 474 6.12 -17.00 -4.51
C TRP A 474 5.42 -16.17 -5.56
N GLU A 475 6.18 -15.54 -6.42
CA GLU A 475 5.67 -14.70 -7.51
C GLU A 475 6.50 -14.90 -8.76
N LEU A 476 5.82 -14.94 -9.90
CA LEU A 476 6.40 -14.84 -11.22
C LEU A 476 5.77 -13.64 -11.94
N MET A 477 6.61 -12.74 -12.47
CA MET A 477 6.17 -11.54 -13.16
C MET A 477 6.89 -11.36 -14.48
N TYR A 478 6.11 -11.22 -15.55
CA TYR A 478 6.58 -10.84 -16.88
C TYR A 478 6.17 -9.40 -17.18
N GLN A 479 7.13 -8.57 -17.55
CA GLN A 479 6.95 -7.16 -17.89
C GLN A 479 7.43 -6.93 -19.33
N PHE A 480 6.72 -6.08 -20.11
CA PHE A 480 7.03 -5.79 -21.52
C PHE A 480 6.74 -4.36 -21.93
#